data_a860c7d0169ed2f1de56df9eaded9175
#
_entry.id   a860c7d0169ed2f1de56df9eaded9175
#
_cell.length_a   1.000
_cell.length_b   1.000
_cell.length_c   1.000
_cell.angle_alpha   90.00
_cell.angle_beta   90.00
_cell.angle_gamma   90.00
#
_symmetry.space_group_name_H-M   'P 1'
#
loop_
_entity.id
_entity.type
_entity.pdbx_description
1 polymer ?
#
loop_
_entity_poly.entity_id
_entity_poly.type
_entity_poly.pdbx_seq_one_letter_code
_entity_poly.pdbx_strand_id
1 'polypeptide(L)'
;MNLPVVSLPTATETVTHPSHHQALSETLELLEWPVVCEHLATFASTRMGLESARETQLPQSLAETLQRQAETVEMAVLDDLTEGGLSFRGVNDLRPVLLRCLKGGVASGEELLAVAGTLAAARKLRRQIDDPELRPVCTALIETMVTLPDLEQRLKFSLEEGGRVADRASPPLAGLRQQWHGLRQERRDKLQELTRRYASFLQDSVIAQRHGRPVLAVKAGAVGQVSGQVHDSSASGNTVFIEPRSVLTMGNKLVDIEARIRKEEQRVLAELSDLVAQDERVLNSLVEILLALDLALARGRYGRWLGAV
;
A
#
# COMPACT_ATOMS: atom_id res chain seq x y z
N MET A 1 -62.77 35.21 63.24
CA MET A 1 -61.67 34.28 63.51
C MET A 1 -61.37 33.60 62.15
N ASN A 2 -60.42 34.16 61.40
CA ASN A 2 -60.05 33.64 60.10
C ASN A 2 -58.80 32.74 60.29
N LEU A 3 -58.93 31.50 59.82
CA LEU A 3 -57.80 30.56 59.76
C LEU A 3 -57.07 30.73 58.44
N PRO A 4 -55.76 30.74 58.34
CA PRO A 4 -55.03 30.87 57.16
C PRO A 4 -55.03 29.57 56.32
N VAL A 5 -55.31 29.70 55.02
CA VAL A 5 -55.21 28.65 54.01
C VAL A 5 -53.70 28.40 53.72
N VAL A 6 -53.25 27.20 54.10
CA VAL A 6 -51.90 26.76 53.73
C VAL A 6 -51.91 26.28 52.26
N SER A 7 -51.22 27.00 51.39
CA SER A 7 -50.97 26.59 49.99
C SER A 7 -49.87 25.53 49.97
N LEU A 8 -50.20 24.33 49.47
CA LEU A 8 -49.22 23.27 49.16
C LEU A 8 -48.45 23.63 47.85
N PRO A 9 -47.15 23.49 47.79
CA PRO A 9 -46.41 23.67 46.55
C PRO A 9 -46.65 22.48 45.64
N THR A 10 -47.22 22.68 44.48
CA THR A 10 -47.25 21.74 43.35
C THR A 10 -45.89 21.80 42.67
N ALA A 11 -44.96 21.00 43.14
CA ALA A 11 -43.74 20.69 42.36
C ALA A 11 -44.08 19.55 41.40
N THR A 12 -44.42 19.90 40.18
CA THR A 12 -44.42 18.96 39.06
C THR A 12 -42.98 18.87 38.58
N GLU A 13 -42.21 17.93 39.16
CA GLU A 13 -40.97 17.51 38.58
C GLU A 13 -41.28 16.83 37.23
N THR A 14 -41.04 17.51 36.15
CA THR A 14 -41.03 16.96 34.81
C THR A 14 -39.84 16.03 34.73
N VAL A 15 -40.05 14.72 34.95
CA VAL A 15 -39.08 13.68 34.60
C VAL A 15 -38.93 13.70 33.11
N THR A 16 -37.92 14.40 32.60
CA THR A 16 -37.49 14.32 31.22
C THR A 16 -36.90 12.95 30.98
N HIS A 17 -37.68 12.05 30.36
CA HIS A 17 -37.15 10.77 29.91
C HIS A 17 -36.01 11.06 28.91
N PRO A 18 -34.80 10.48 29.11
CA PRO A 18 -33.70 10.64 28.13
C PRO A 18 -34.17 10.15 26.75
N SER A 19 -33.74 10.81 25.70
CA SER A 19 -34.01 10.32 24.37
C SER A 19 -33.43 8.91 24.18
N HIS A 20 -34.03 8.06 23.37
CA HIS A 20 -33.59 6.66 23.20
C HIS A 20 -32.06 6.58 22.87
N HIS A 21 -31.52 7.54 22.15
CA HIS A 21 -30.09 7.69 21.87
C HIS A 21 -29.26 7.97 23.12
N GLN A 22 -29.76 8.81 24.01
CA GLN A 22 -29.04 9.16 25.26
C GLN A 22 -28.99 7.97 26.24
N ALA A 23 -30.11 7.24 26.39
CA ALA A 23 -30.17 6.03 27.18
C ALA A 23 -29.26 4.92 26.63
N LEU A 24 -29.17 4.77 25.33
CA LEU A 24 -28.27 3.80 24.70
C LEU A 24 -26.80 4.17 24.91
N SER A 25 -26.43 5.45 24.78
CA SER A 25 -25.07 5.93 25.03
C SER A 25 -24.63 5.67 26.48
N GLU A 26 -25.46 6.04 27.43
CA GLU A 26 -25.19 5.81 28.85
C GLU A 26 -25.07 4.29 29.19
N THR A 27 -25.92 3.46 28.56
CA THR A 27 -25.85 2.00 28.71
C THR A 27 -24.54 1.43 28.17
N LEU A 28 -24.07 1.89 27.00
CA LEU A 28 -22.81 1.44 26.43
C LEU A 28 -21.59 1.88 27.24
N GLU A 29 -21.65 3.05 27.85
CA GLU A 29 -20.61 3.51 28.80
C GLU A 29 -20.56 2.62 30.06
N LEU A 30 -21.72 2.31 30.65
CA LEU A 30 -21.82 1.43 31.82
C LEU A 30 -21.34 0.00 31.52
N LEU A 31 -21.55 -0.48 30.31
CA LEU A 31 -21.07 -1.79 29.84
C LEU A 31 -19.58 -1.77 29.40
N GLU A 32 -18.90 -0.64 29.51
CA GLU A 32 -17.51 -0.47 29.06
C GLU A 32 -17.33 -0.89 27.60
N TRP A 33 -18.35 -0.61 26.75
CA TRP A 33 -18.36 -1.02 25.33
C TRP A 33 -17.11 -0.61 24.57
N PRO A 34 -16.51 0.59 24.74
CA PRO A 34 -15.26 0.96 24.08
C PRO A 34 -14.11 0.02 24.45
N VAL A 35 -14.04 -0.48 25.69
CA VAL A 35 -13.01 -1.45 26.13
C VAL A 35 -13.22 -2.80 25.44
N VAL A 36 -14.47 -3.23 25.30
CA VAL A 36 -14.82 -4.46 24.56
C VAL A 36 -14.39 -4.33 23.09
N CYS A 37 -14.65 -3.19 22.47
CA CYS A 37 -14.24 -2.92 21.07
C CYS A 37 -12.71 -2.89 20.91
N GLU A 38 -11.96 -2.31 21.85
CA GLU A 38 -10.49 -2.35 21.83
C GLU A 38 -9.96 -3.78 21.95
N HIS A 39 -10.54 -4.60 22.84
CA HIS A 39 -10.16 -6.01 22.92
C HIS A 39 -10.49 -6.76 21.63
N LEU A 40 -11.69 -6.59 21.08
CA LEU A 40 -12.09 -7.19 19.81
C LEU A 40 -11.12 -6.83 18.70
N ALA A 41 -10.67 -5.58 18.63
CA ALA A 41 -9.73 -5.09 17.63
C ALA A 41 -8.39 -5.86 17.64
N THR A 42 -7.96 -6.37 18.81
CA THR A 42 -6.72 -7.16 18.90
C THR A 42 -6.80 -8.51 18.20
N PHE A 43 -7.99 -9.00 17.90
CA PHE A 43 -8.24 -10.27 17.20
C PHE A 43 -8.44 -10.10 15.69
N ALA A 44 -8.59 -8.87 15.20
CA ALA A 44 -8.67 -8.60 13.77
C ALA A 44 -7.34 -8.91 13.06
N SER A 45 -7.44 -9.46 11.85
CA SER A 45 -6.28 -9.91 11.09
C SER A 45 -5.73 -8.80 10.17
N THR A 46 -6.54 -7.80 9.83
CA THR A 46 -6.18 -6.69 8.96
C THR A 46 -6.21 -5.35 9.71
N ARG A 47 -5.48 -4.36 9.19
CA ARG A 47 -5.52 -3.02 9.75
C ARG A 47 -6.91 -2.39 9.64
N MET A 48 -7.61 -2.57 8.51
CA MET A 48 -8.97 -2.06 8.35
C MET A 48 -9.96 -2.77 9.29
N GLY A 49 -9.77 -4.08 9.54
CA GLY A 49 -10.56 -4.83 10.52
C GLY A 49 -10.33 -4.32 11.94
N LEU A 50 -9.09 -4.04 12.31
CA LEU A 50 -8.74 -3.47 13.61
C LEU A 50 -9.38 -2.09 13.81
N GLU A 51 -9.29 -1.20 12.82
CA GLU A 51 -9.90 0.13 12.87
C GLU A 51 -11.44 0.03 12.97
N SER A 52 -12.07 -0.83 12.16
CA SER A 52 -13.53 -1.04 12.20
C SER A 52 -14.02 -1.75 13.46
N ALA A 53 -13.22 -2.64 14.04
CA ALA A 53 -13.59 -3.31 15.30
C ALA A 53 -13.71 -2.31 16.45
N ARG A 54 -12.86 -1.27 16.49
CA ARG A 54 -12.94 -0.18 17.48
C ARG A 54 -14.22 0.63 17.41
N GLU A 55 -14.79 0.74 16.21
CA GLU A 55 -15.99 1.51 15.91
C GLU A 55 -17.24 0.61 15.81
N THR A 56 -17.15 -0.65 16.24
CA THR A 56 -18.24 -1.62 16.15
C THR A 56 -19.47 -1.14 16.89
N GLN A 57 -20.59 -1.08 16.18
CA GLN A 57 -21.89 -0.75 16.76
C GLN A 57 -22.70 -2.01 17.05
N LEU A 58 -23.59 -1.92 18.02
CA LEU A 58 -24.56 -2.98 18.28
C LEU A 58 -25.50 -3.15 17.08
N PRO A 59 -25.93 -4.40 16.79
CA PRO A 59 -26.90 -4.66 15.74
C PRO A 59 -28.23 -3.95 16.04
N GLN A 60 -28.87 -3.42 14.98
CA GLN A 60 -30.09 -2.62 15.09
C GLN A 60 -31.37 -3.46 15.04
N SER A 61 -31.26 -4.75 14.74
CA SER A 61 -32.41 -5.67 14.62
C SER A 61 -32.05 -7.09 15.07
N LEU A 62 -33.07 -7.88 15.40
CA LEU A 62 -32.91 -9.30 15.69
C LEU A 62 -32.31 -10.05 14.48
N ALA A 63 -32.76 -9.72 13.27
CA ALA A 63 -32.24 -10.36 12.05
C ALA A 63 -30.74 -10.11 11.89
N GLU A 64 -30.28 -8.87 12.07
CA GLU A 64 -28.86 -8.54 12.02
C GLU A 64 -28.06 -9.22 13.15
N THR A 65 -28.62 -9.32 14.36
CA THR A 65 -28.02 -10.05 15.47
C THR A 65 -27.79 -11.52 15.12
N LEU A 66 -28.83 -12.18 14.64
CA LEU A 66 -28.76 -13.60 14.27
C LEU A 66 -27.78 -13.85 13.11
N GLN A 67 -27.75 -12.94 12.12
CA GLN A 67 -26.80 -13.01 11.01
C GLN A 67 -25.36 -12.89 11.52
N ARG A 68 -25.05 -11.86 12.34
CA ARG A 68 -23.70 -11.66 12.89
C ARG A 68 -23.26 -12.82 13.78
N GLN A 69 -24.20 -13.44 14.54
CA GLN A 69 -23.91 -14.63 15.34
C GLN A 69 -23.56 -15.82 14.45
N ALA A 70 -24.37 -16.08 13.41
CA ALA A 70 -24.12 -17.17 12.47
C ALA A 70 -22.76 -17.00 11.74
N GLU A 71 -22.48 -15.82 11.20
CA GLU A 71 -21.18 -15.48 10.63
C GLU A 71 -20.02 -15.76 11.60
N THR A 72 -20.20 -15.38 12.87
CA THR A 72 -19.19 -15.56 13.92
C THR A 72 -18.92 -17.03 14.19
N VAL A 73 -19.97 -17.85 14.34
CA VAL A 73 -19.86 -19.30 14.57
C VAL A 73 -19.22 -20.00 13.38
N GLU A 74 -19.68 -19.71 12.16
CA GLU A 74 -19.15 -20.33 10.94
C GLU A 74 -17.66 -20.01 10.76
N MET A 75 -17.25 -18.74 10.97
CA MET A 75 -15.85 -18.35 10.85
C MET A 75 -14.98 -18.91 11.99
N ALA A 76 -15.49 -19.02 13.19
CA ALA A 76 -14.78 -19.64 14.32
C ALA A 76 -14.52 -21.13 14.06
N VAL A 77 -15.52 -21.86 13.60
CA VAL A 77 -15.38 -23.29 13.25
C VAL A 77 -14.36 -23.46 12.10
N LEU A 78 -14.45 -22.63 11.08
CA LEU A 78 -13.51 -22.70 9.96
C LEU A 78 -12.07 -22.39 10.38
N ASP A 79 -11.88 -21.40 11.27
CA ASP A 79 -10.57 -21.05 11.82
C ASP A 79 -9.94 -22.24 12.57
N ASP A 80 -10.74 -22.98 13.36
CA ASP A 80 -10.31 -24.16 14.10
C ASP A 80 -9.96 -25.35 13.17
N LEU A 81 -10.71 -25.52 12.10
CA LEU A 81 -10.45 -26.58 11.11
C LEU A 81 -9.27 -26.25 10.18
N THR A 82 -8.84 -25.00 10.14
CA THR A 82 -7.73 -24.57 9.27
C THR A 82 -6.41 -24.67 10.03
N GLU A 83 -5.47 -25.48 9.52
CA GLU A 83 -4.15 -25.61 10.10
C GLU A 83 -3.45 -24.23 10.16
N GLY A 84 -3.11 -23.79 11.37
CA GLY A 84 -2.56 -22.46 11.63
C GLY A 84 -3.57 -21.32 11.61
N GLY A 85 -4.86 -21.62 11.49
CA GLY A 85 -5.95 -20.66 11.43
C GLY A 85 -6.12 -19.96 10.09
N LEU A 86 -7.25 -19.26 9.92
CA LEU A 86 -7.53 -18.49 8.73
C LEU A 86 -6.58 -17.29 8.60
N SER A 87 -6.05 -17.09 7.39
CA SER A 87 -5.08 -16.04 7.11
C SER A 87 -5.60 -15.01 6.12
N PHE A 88 -5.65 -13.77 6.57
CA PHE A 88 -5.93 -12.58 5.75
C PHE A 88 -4.65 -11.91 5.21
N ARG A 89 -3.53 -12.65 5.21
CA ARG A 89 -2.26 -12.12 4.68
C ARG A 89 -2.39 -11.72 3.22
N GLY A 90 -2.03 -10.48 2.92
CA GLY A 90 -2.13 -9.89 1.58
C GLY A 90 -3.39 -9.06 1.37
N VAL A 91 -4.35 -9.07 2.30
CA VAL A 91 -5.49 -8.15 2.28
C VAL A 91 -5.03 -6.78 2.77
N ASN A 92 -5.29 -5.75 1.95
CA ASN A 92 -4.96 -4.37 2.23
C ASN A 92 -6.21 -3.48 2.10
N ASP A 93 -6.21 -2.33 2.77
CA ASP A 93 -7.22 -1.30 2.53
C ASP A 93 -6.95 -0.61 1.19
N LEU A 94 -7.80 -0.89 0.22
CA LEU A 94 -7.69 -0.35 -1.13
C LEU A 94 -8.40 0.99 -1.31
N ARG A 95 -9.25 1.43 -0.38
CA ARG A 95 -10.07 2.64 -0.50
C ARG A 95 -9.27 3.90 -0.85
N PRO A 96 -8.08 4.15 -0.25
CA PRO A 96 -7.29 5.34 -0.60
C PRO A 96 -6.74 5.32 -2.03
N VAL A 97 -6.25 4.17 -2.50
CA VAL A 97 -5.73 4.04 -3.87
C VAL A 97 -6.84 4.06 -4.90
N LEU A 98 -7.99 3.43 -4.62
CA LEU A 98 -9.17 3.46 -5.50
C LEU A 98 -9.68 4.89 -5.69
N LEU A 99 -9.81 5.65 -4.59
CA LEU A 99 -10.22 7.06 -4.65
C LEU A 99 -9.24 7.92 -5.47
N ARG A 100 -7.94 7.66 -5.35
CA ARG A 100 -6.91 8.35 -6.14
C ARG A 100 -7.04 8.03 -7.62
N CYS A 101 -7.12 6.75 -7.99
CA CYS A 101 -7.26 6.31 -9.37
C CYS A 101 -8.57 6.86 -10.00
N LEU A 102 -9.68 6.82 -9.27
CA LEU A 102 -10.97 7.37 -9.72
C LEU A 102 -10.91 8.87 -10.05
N LYS A 103 -10.06 9.62 -9.32
CA LYS A 103 -9.80 11.05 -9.59
C LYS A 103 -8.76 11.29 -10.70
N GLY A 104 -8.34 10.27 -11.43
CA GLY A 104 -7.32 10.36 -12.48
C GLY A 104 -5.88 10.50 -11.94
N GLY A 105 -5.65 10.20 -10.66
CA GLY A 105 -4.31 10.15 -10.10
C GLY A 105 -3.61 8.82 -10.41
N VAL A 106 -2.28 8.85 -10.47
CA VAL A 106 -1.45 7.67 -10.71
C VAL A 106 -1.08 7.04 -9.36
N ALA A 107 -1.36 5.74 -9.21
CA ALA A 107 -0.93 4.95 -8.07
C ALA A 107 0.54 4.54 -8.20
N SER A 108 1.20 4.37 -7.07
CA SER A 108 2.55 3.78 -7.06
C SER A 108 2.51 2.29 -7.40
N GLY A 109 3.65 1.75 -7.80
CA GLY A 109 3.75 0.32 -8.09
C GLY A 109 3.49 -0.56 -6.85
N GLU A 110 3.85 -0.10 -5.66
CA GLU A 110 3.56 -0.80 -4.39
C GLU A 110 2.06 -0.84 -4.11
N GLU A 111 1.35 0.27 -4.30
CA GLU A 111 -0.11 0.34 -4.14
C GLU A 111 -0.82 -0.57 -5.15
N LEU A 112 -0.37 -0.62 -6.40
CA LEU A 112 -0.91 -1.52 -7.41
C LEU A 112 -0.63 -2.99 -7.10
N LEU A 113 0.53 -3.32 -6.53
CA LEU A 113 0.82 -4.67 -6.02
C LEU A 113 -0.05 -5.02 -4.82
N ALA A 114 -0.39 -4.06 -3.95
CA ALA A 114 -1.34 -4.28 -2.86
C ALA A 114 -2.74 -4.62 -3.39
N VAL A 115 -3.19 -4.01 -4.49
CA VAL A 115 -4.43 -4.42 -5.18
C VAL A 115 -4.33 -5.87 -5.64
N ALA A 116 -3.25 -6.24 -6.34
CA ALA A 116 -3.05 -7.61 -6.82
C ALA A 116 -2.94 -8.63 -5.67
N GLY A 117 -2.29 -8.25 -4.56
CA GLY A 117 -2.20 -9.06 -3.35
C GLY A 117 -3.55 -9.31 -2.70
N THR A 118 -4.38 -8.26 -2.61
CA THR A 118 -5.74 -8.35 -2.05
C THR A 118 -6.64 -9.23 -2.91
N LEU A 119 -6.59 -9.11 -4.24
CA LEU A 119 -7.31 -10.01 -5.17
C LEU A 119 -6.91 -11.48 -5.00
N ALA A 120 -5.62 -11.74 -4.87
CA ALA A 120 -5.12 -13.09 -4.64
C ALA A 120 -5.56 -13.66 -3.29
N ALA A 121 -5.52 -12.85 -2.22
CA ALA A 121 -5.98 -13.22 -0.88
C ALA A 121 -7.49 -13.49 -0.87
N ALA A 122 -8.29 -12.63 -1.49
CA ALA A 122 -9.73 -12.79 -1.63
C ALA A 122 -10.10 -14.11 -2.32
N ARG A 123 -9.43 -14.44 -3.42
CA ARG A 123 -9.63 -15.70 -4.14
C ARG A 123 -9.25 -16.91 -3.29
N LYS A 124 -8.20 -16.82 -2.46
CA LYS A 124 -7.82 -17.89 -1.52
C LYS A 124 -8.89 -18.06 -0.44
N LEU A 125 -9.31 -16.96 0.20
CA LEU A 125 -10.35 -16.97 1.25
C LEU A 125 -11.67 -17.52 0.70
N ARG A 126 -12.11 -17.08 -0.49
CA ARG A 126 -13.30 -17.61 -1.13
C ARG A 126 -13.27 -19.12 -1.24
N ARG A 127 -12.17 -19.73 -1.69
CA ARG A 127 -12.04 -21.19 -1.80
C ARG A 127 -12.08 -21.92 -0.46
N GLN A 128 -11.65 -21.29 0.62
CA GLN A 128 -11.67 -21.87 1.96
C GLN A 128 -13.06 -21.79 2.60
N ILE A 129 -13.81 -20.71 2.29
CA ILE A 129 -15.14 -20.45 2.87
C ILE A 129 -16.25 -21.18 2.08
N ASP A 130 -16.12 -21.34 0.77
CA ASP A 130 -17.11 -21.85 -0.17
C ASP A 130 -17.54 -23.31 0.15
N ASP A 131 -18.51 -23.41 1.06
CA ASP A 131 -19.12 -24.67 1.51
C ASP A 131 -20.52 -24.36 2.06
N PRO A 132 -21.56 -24.41 1.20
CA PRO A 132 -22.91 -24.00 1.59
C PRO A 132 -23.57 -24.94 2.62
N GLU A 133 -23.08 -26.18 2.77
CA GLU A 133 -23.61 -27.11 3.75
C GLU A 133 -23.10 -26.79 5.18
N LEU A 134 -21.82 -26.46 5.30
CA LEU A 134 -21.19 -26.18 6.59
C LEU A 134 -21.23 -24.70 6.97
N ARG A 135 -21.27 -23.80 5.99
CA ARG A 135 -21.13 -22.34 6.17
C ARG A 135 -22.10 -21.57 5.26
N PRO A 136 -23.43 -21.79 5.40
CA PRO A 136 -24.40 -21.17 4.50
C PRO A 136 -24.37 -19.64 4.52
N VAL A 137 -24.17 -19.02 5.68
CA VAL A 137 -24.19 -17.55 5.83
C VAL A 137 -22.93 -16.91 5.24
N CYS A 138 -21.75 -17.45 5.57
CA CYS A 138 -20.49 -16.97 5.01
C CYS A 138 -20.38 -17.26 3.51
N THR A 139 -20.90 -18.40 3.05
CA THR A 139 -20.96 -18.74 1.61
C THR A 139 -21.83 -17.73 0.86
N ALA A 140 -23.03 -17.41 1.38
CA ALA A 140 -23.89 -16.38 0.78
C ALA A 140 -23.21 -15.00 0.71
N LEU A 141 -22.42 -14.65 1.73
CA LEU A 141 -21.66 -13.40 1.72
C LEU A 141 -20.59 -13.38 0.60
N ILE A 142 -19.87 -14.48 0.40
CA ILE A 142 -18.83 -14.56 -0.63
C ILE A 142 -19.38 -14.82 -2.04
N GLU A 143 -20.62 -15.23 -2.21
CA GLU A 143 -21.25 -15.36 -3.55
C GLU A 143 -21.21 -14.06 -4.32
N THR A 144 -21.38 -12.93 -3.64
CA THR A 144 -21.32 -11.59 -4.24
C THR A 144 -19.87 -11.09 -4.49
N MET A 145 -18.87 -11.82 -4.00
CA MET A 145 -17.46 -11.48 -4.16
C MET A 145 -16.99 -11.75 -5.59
N VAL A 146 -16.82 -10.71 -6.37
CA VAL A 146 -16.26 -10.81 -7.72
C VAL A 146 -14.75 -10.77 -7.64
N THR A 147 -14.10 -11.79 -8.19
CA THR A 147 -12.64 -11.82 -8.36
C THR A 147 -12.28 -11.32 -9.77
N LEU A 148 -11.22 -10.55 -9.90
CA LEU A 148 -10.75 -9.95 -11.15
C LEU A 148 -9.41 -10.60 -11.56
N PRO A 149 -9.41 -11.84 -12.08
CA PRO A 149 -8.18 -12.57 -12.39
C PRO A 149 -7.33 -11.87 -13.46
N ASP A 150 -7.94 -11.25 -14.45
CA ASP A 150 -7.23 -10.56 -15.52
C ASP A 150 -6.52 -9.32 -15.00
N LEU A 151 -7.16 -8.53 -14.15
CA LEU A 151 -6.55 -7.39 -13.47
C LEU A 151 -5.39 -7.86 -12.57
N GLU A 152 -5.60 -8.88 -11.74
CA GLU A 152 -4.56 -9.46 -10.90
C GLU A 152 -3.35 -9.89 -11.72
N GLN A 153 -3.57 -10.63 -12.81
CA GLN A 153 -2.52 -11.09 -13.69
C GLN A 153 -1.79 -9.92 -14.37
N ARG A 154 -2.54 -8.92 -14.86
CA ARG A 154 -1.96 -7.74 -15.50
C ARG A 154 -1.05 -6.96 -14.56
N LEU A 155 -1.49 -6.74 -13.32
CA LEU A 155 -0.68 -6.06 -12.30
C LEU A 155 0.59 -6.86 -11.97
N LYS A 156 0.46 -8.16 -11.70
CA LYS A 156 1.62 -9.04 -11.40
C LYS A 156 2.58 -9.20 -12.59
N PHE A 157 2.06 -9.19 -13.81
CA PHE A 157 2.90 -9.22 -15.01
C PHE A 157 3.69 -7.93 -15.18
N SER A 158 3.07 -6.79 -14.87
CA SER A 158 3.67 -5.47 -15.13
C SER A 158 4.60 -4.98 -14.03
N LEU A 159 4.49 -5.54 -12.83
CA LEU A 159 5.23 -5.08 -11.65
C LEU A 159 6.09 -6.20 -11.06
N GLU A 160 7.23 -5.82 -10.51
CA GLU A 160 8.14 -6.66 -9.74
C GLU A 160 8.00 -6.35 -8.25
N GLU A 161 8.59 -7.20 -7.40
CA GLU A 161 8.68 -6.97 -5.97
C GLU A 161 9.23 -5.57 -5.66
N GLY A 162 8.64 -4.89 -4.68
CA GLY A 162 8.93 -3.48 -4.39
C GLY A 162 8.26 -2.48 -5.33
N GLY A 163 7.33 -2.90 -6.20
CA GLY A 163 6.55 -2.01 -7.05
C GLY A 163 7.29 -1.44 -8.27
N ARG A 164 8.46 -1.98 -8.60
CA ARG A 164 9.19 -1.56 -9.79
C ARG A 164 8.49 -2.05 -11.07
N VAL A 165 8.36 -1.19 -12.07
CA VAL A 165 7.83 -1.57 -13.38
C VAL A 165 8.78 -2.57 -14.06
N ALA A 166 8.26 -3.74 -14.43
CA ALA A 166 9.03 -4.80 -15.07
C ALA A 166 9.36 -4.47 -16.53
N ASP A 167 10.49 -4.97 -17.03
CA ASP A 167 10.86 -4.78 -18.44
C ASP A 167 9.82 -5.35 -19.41
N ARG A 168 9.20 -6.47 -19.04
CA ARG A 168 8.14 -7.13 -19.81
C ARG A 168 6.84 -6.32 -19.89
N ALA A 169 6.65 -5.33 -19.02
CA ALA A 169 5.45 -4.48 -19.03
C ALA A 169 5.37 -3.58 -20.28
N SER A 170 6.54 -3.20 -20.82
CA SER A 170 6.64 -2.29 -21.97
C SER A 170 7.88 -2.60 -22.79
N PRO A 171 7.75 -3.01 -24.07
CA PRO A 171 8.89 -3.18 -24.96
C PRO A 171 9.77 -1.92 -25.09
N PRO A 172 9.22 -0.68 -25.17
CA PRO A 172 10.02 0.54 -25.12
C PRO A 172 10.86 0.67 -23.84
N LEU A 173 10.33 0.32 -22.67
CA LEU A 173 11.04 0.37 -21.40
C LEU A 173 12.24 -0.58 -21.39
N ALA A 174 12.02 -1.82 -21.82
CA ALA A 174 13.09 -2.82 -21.94
C ALA A 174 14.23 -2.31 -22.85
N GLY A 175 13.88 -1.77 -24.02
CA GLY A 175 14.84 -1.21 -24.97
C GLY A 175 15.63 -0.02 -24.40
N LEU A 176 14.95 0.89 -23.67
CA LEU A 176 15.59 2.04 -23.03
C LEU A 176 16.55 1.61 -21.93
N ARG A 177 16.18 0.66 -21.09
CA ARG A 177 17.04 0.14 -20.02
C ARG A 177 18.25 -0.60 -20.60
N GLN A 178 18.06 -1.38 -21.66
CA GLN A 178 19.17 -2.03 -22.36
C GLN A 178 20.15 -0.98 -22.95
N GLN A 179 19.64 0.07 -23.60
CA GLN A 179 20.47 1.18 -24.12
C GLN A 179 21.22 1.88 -23.00
N TRP A 180 20.56 2.13 -21.85
CA TRP A 180 21.19 2.74 -20.70
C TRP A 180 22.34 1.90 -20.15
N HIS A 181 22.12 0.60 -20.00
CA HIS A 181 23.15 -0.33 -19.52
C HIS A 181 24.34 -0.41 -20.47
N GLY A 182 24.07 -0.52 -21.79
CA GLY A 182 25.10 -0.53 -22.81
C GLY A 182 25.95 0.73 -22.82
N LEU A 183 25.30 1.91 -22.84
CA LEU A 183 26.00 3.20 -22.84
C LEU A 183 26.76 3.45 -21.53
N ARG A 184 26.25 2.99 -20.39
CA ARG A 184 26.95 3.07 -19.09
C ARG A 184 28.22 2.23 -19.13
N GLN A 185 28.19 1.05 -19.72
CA GLN A 185 29.35 0.19 -19.86
C GLN A 185 30.39 0.81 -20.81
N GLU A 186 29.93 1.27 -21.98
CA GLU A 186 30.78 1.98 -22.95
C GLU A 186 31.47 3.20 -22.33
N ARG A 187 30.76 4.00 -21.53
CA ARG A 187 31.35 5.12 -20.79
C ARG A 187 32.43 4.68 -19.81
N ARG A 188 32.22 3.55 -19.10
CA ARG A 188 33.23 3.00 -18.19
C ARG A 188 34.48 2.58 -18.93
N ASP A 189 34.34 1.87 -20.03
CA ASP A 189 35.46 1.38 -20.84
C ASP A 189 36.24 2.55 -21.42
N LYS A 190 35.51 3.59 -21.91
CA LYS A 190 36.13 4.82 -22.41
C LYS A 190 36.92 5.58 -21.34
N LEU A 191 36.41 5.66 -20.13
CA LEU A 191 37.15 6.25 -19.01
C LEU A 191 38.45 5.49 -18.72
N GLN A 192 38.41 4.16 -18.72
CA GLN A 192 39.59 3.33 -18.50
C GLN A 192 40.60 3.51 -19.62
N GLU A 193 40.16 3.56 -20.90
CA GLU A 193 41.01 3.87 -22.05
C GLU A 193 41.70 5.23 -21.89
N LEU A 194 40.93 6.26 -21.55
CA LEU A 194 41.43 7.62 -21.35
C LEU A 194 42.40 7.73 -20.15
N THR A 195 42.14 7.01 -19.05
CA THR A 195 43.06 6.94 -17.94
C THR A 195 44.41 6.38 -18.33
N ARG A 196 44.44 5.33 -19.13
CA ARG A 196 45.69 4.76 -19.66
C ARG A 196 46.37 5.73 -20.63
N ARG A 197 45.62 6.35 -21.55
CA ARG A 197 46.12 7.27 -22.56
C ARG A 197 46.75 8.53 -21.98
N TYR A 198 46.17 9.06 -20.89
CA TYR A 198 46.61 10.28 -20.21
C TYR A 198 47.45 10.02 -18.99
N ALA A 199 47.92 8.80 -18.74
CA ALA A 199 48.60 8.39 -17.50
C ALA A 199 49.72 9.35 -17.03
N SER A 200 50.55 9.86 -17.99
CA SER A 200 51.64 10.81 -17.68
C SER A 200 51.14 12.17 -17.21
N PHE A 201 49.95 12.58 -17.56
CA PHE A 201 49.31 13.87 -17.21
C PHE A 201 48.45 13.79 -15.97
N LEU A 202 48.10 12.58 -15.52
CA LEU A 202 47.26 12.39 -14.33
C LEU A 202 48.09 12.49 -13.06
N GLN A 203 47.46 13.05 -12.03
CA GLN A 203 48.01 13.03 -10.65
C GLN A 203 47.80 11.66 -10.02
N ASP A 204 46.65 11.02 -10.33
CA ASP A 204 46.26 9.68 -9.89
C ASP A 204 45.52 8.99 -11.03
N SER A 205 45.71 7.67 -11.15
CA SER A 205 45.01 6.82 -12.14
C SER A 205 43.58 6.44 -11.72
N VAL A 206 43.14 6.88 -10.54
CA VAL A 206 41.78 6.62 -10.04
C VAL A 206 40.78 7.56 -10.70
N ILE A 207 39.69 6.99 -11.21
CA ILE A 207 38.57 7.78 -11.69
C ILE A 207 37.81 8.34 -10.48
N ALA A 208 37.87 9.65 -10.30
CA ALA A 208 37.18 10.34 -9.21
C ALA A 208 35.74 10.71 -9.62
N GLN A 209 34.93 11.08 -8.63
CA GLN A 209 33.60 11.64 -8.86
C GLN A 209 33.53 13.09 -8.34
N ARG A 210 33.01 14.02 -9.17
CA ARG A 210 32.72 15.39 -8.78
C ARG A 210 31.33 15.78 -9.28
N HIS A 211 30.48 16.27 -8.38
CA HIS A 211 29.08 16.65 -8.70
C HIS A 211 28.30 15.54 -9.46
N GLY A 212 28.51 14.27 -9.08
CA GLY A 212 27.88 13.13 -9.75
C GLY A 212 28.47 12.77 -11.12
N ARG A 213 29.53 13.46 -11.56
CA ARG A 213 30.22 13.21 -12.85
C ARG A 213 31.55 12.47 -12.63
N PRO A 214 31.90 11.49 -13.48
CA PRO A 214 33.20 10.84 -13.45
C PRO A 214 34.26 11.76 -14.07
N VAL A 215 35.35 11.97 -13.35
CA VAL A 215 36.41 12.91 -13.74
C VAL A 215 37.78 12.27 -13.59
N LEU A 216 38.74 12.76 -14.36
CA LEU A 216 40.16 12.43 -14.25
C LEU A 216 40.86 13.52 -13.41
N ALA A 217 41.74 13.08 -12.50
CA ALA A 217 42.55 13.97 -11.68
C ALA A 217 43.81 14.36 -12.49
N VAL A 218 43.81 15.52 -13.12
CA VAL A 218 44.86 16.00 -14.02
C VAL A 218 45.79 16.95 -13.27
N LYS A 219 47.13 16.83 -13.46
CA LYS A 219 48.11 17.75 -12.95
C LYS A 219 47.83 19.17 -13.48
N ALA A 220 47.85 20.20 -12.61
CA ALA A 220 47.54 21.57 -12.99
C ALA A 220 48.33 22.08 -14.22
N GLY A 221 49.63 21.73 -14.32
CA GLY A 221 50.45 22.08 -15.46
C GLY A 221 50.12 21.30 -16.77
N ALA A 222 49.28 20.28 -16.72
CA ALA A 222 48.92 19.44 -17.85
C ALA A 222 47.47 19.60 -18.34
N VAL A 223 46.70 20.52 -17.82
CA VAL A 223 45.26 20.75 -18.12
C VAL A 223 45.02 20.89 -19.61
N GLY A 224 45.89 21.61 -20.35
CA GLY A 224 45.76 21.76 -21.79
C GLY A 224 45.93 20.50 -22.66
N GLN A 225 46.43 19.41 -22.03
CA GLN A 225 46.65 18.10 -22.71
C GLN A 225 45.39 17.22 -22.67
N VAL A 226 44.43 17.49 -21.80
CA VAL A 226 43.22 16.71 -21.62
C VAL A 226 42.00 17.55 -22.05
N SER A 227 41.47 17.27 -23.21
CA SER A 227 40.28 17.96 -23.73
C SER A 227 39.04 17.54 -22.92
N GLY A 228 38.41 18.48 -22.22
CA GLY A 228 37.24 18.21 -21.39
C GLY A 228 36.74 19.43 -20.63
N GLN A 229 35.75 19.21 -19.77
CA GLN A 229 35.20 20.22 -18.89
C GLN A 229 35.83 20.10 -17.49
N VAL A 230 36.31 21.22 -16.97
CA VAL A 230 36.75 21.33 -15.58
C VAL A 230 35.52 21.38 -14.68
N HIS A 231 35.49 20.51 -13.69
CA HIS A 231 34.41 20.46 -12.68
C HIS A 231 34.87 20.99 -11.32
N ASP A 232 36.15 20.82 -10.98
CA ASP A 232 36.67 21.18 -9.66
C ASP A 232 38.21 21.29 -9.69
N SER A 233 38.79 21.81 -8.63
CA SER A 233 40.25 21.81 -8.39
C SER A 233 40.53 21.45 -6.93
N SER A 234 41.70 20.82 -6.69
CA SER A 234 42.12 20.54 -5.30
C SER A 234 42.36 21.81 -4.52
N ALA A 235 42.24 21.76 -3.19
CA ALA A 235 42.49 22.92 -2.31
C ALA A 235 43.90 23.49 -2.44
N SER A 236 44.91 22.67 -2.81
CA SER A 236 46.29 23.12 -3.08
C SER A 236 46.48 23.68 -4.51
N GLY A 237 45.48 23.62 -5.38
CA GLY A 237 45.57 24.04 -6.78
C GLY A 237 46.41 23.10 -7.68
N ASN A 238 47.00 22.03 -7.14
CA ASN A 238 47.94 21.17 -7.89
C ASN A 238 47.21 20.13 -8.80
N THR A 239 45.91 19.91 -8.56
CA THR A 239 45.10 18.92 -9.33
C THR A 239 43.81 19.58 -9.81
N VAL A 240 43.51 19.36 -11.07
CA VAL A 240 42.25 19.82 -11.71
C VAL A 240 41.45 18.60 -12.12
N PHE A 241 40.17 18.57 -11.77
CA PHE A 241 39.25 17.49 -12.07
C PHE A 241 38.52 17.75 -13.38
N ILE A 242 38.86 16.97 -14.42
CA ILE A 242 38.38 17.17 -15.77
C ILE A 242 37.52 15.97 -16.21
N GLU A 243 36.29 16.26 -16.65
CA GLU A 243 35.46 15.28 -17.40
C GLU A 243 35.85 15.36 -18.88
N PRO A 244 36.42 14.27 -19.45
CA PRO A 244 36.80 14.28 -20.86
C PRO A 244 35.58 14.49 -21.77
N ARG A 245 35.75 15.22 -22.88
CA ARG A 245 34.67 15.64 -23.80
C ARG A 245 33.83 14.45 -24.32
N SER A 246 34.46 13.32 -24.64
CA SER A 246 33.74 12.11 -25.08
C SER A 246 32.88 11.52 -23.98
N VAL A 247 33.35 11.54 -22.72
CA VAL A 247 32.63 11.05 -21.52
C VAL A 247 31.46 11.95 -21.17
N LEU A 248 31.66 13.29 -21.28
CA LEU A 248 30.60 14.28 -21.08
C LEU A 248 29.40 14.03 -22.02
N THR A 249 29.69 13.78 -23.31
CA THR A 249 28.63 13.48 -24.28
C THR A 249 27.86 12.21 -23.94
N MET A 250 28.56 11.15 -23.50
CA MET A 250 27.92 9.92 -23.04
C MET A 250 27.09 10.14 -21.76
N GLY A 251 27.62 10.94 -20.83
CA GLY A 251 26.93 11.32 -19.60
C GLY A 251 25.61 12.04 -19.87
N ASN A 252 25.59 12.98 -20.78
CA ASN A 252 24.37 13.71 -21.16
C ASN A 252 23.34 12.76 -21.82
N LYS A 253 23.76 11.87 -22.72
CA LYS A 253 22.88 10.84 -23.30
C LYS A 253 22.28 9.92 -22.23
N LEU A 254 23.04 9.54 -21.20
CA LEU A 254 22.52 8.72 -20.10
C LEU A 254 21.40 9.43 -19.34
N VAL A 255 21.57 10.72 -19.06
CA VAL A 255 20.53 11.55 -18.41
C VAL A 255 19.25 11.60 -19.26
N ASP A 256 19.40 11.77 -20.58
CA ASP A 256 18.26 11.77 -21.51
C ASP A 256 17.53 10.43 -21.53
N ILE A 257 18.27 9.31 -21.56
CA ILE A 257 17.70 7.96 -21.52
C ILE A 257 16.99 7.73 -20.17
N GLU A 258 17.58 8.15 -19.04
CA GLU A 258 16.95 8.04 -17.70
C GLU A 258 15.64 8.84 -17.62
N ALA A 259 15.60 10.02 -18.21
CA ALA A 259 14.37 10.81 -18.27
C ALA A 259 13.27 10.10 -19.09
N ARG A 260 13.65 9.45 -20.20
CA ARG A 260 12.74 8.64 -21.02
C ARG A 260 12.28 7.38 -20.29
N ILE A 261 13.15 6.70 -19.55
CA ILE A 261 12.80 5.55 -18.71
C ILE A 261 11.73 5.98 -17.69
N ARG A 262 11.98 7.05 -16.92
CA ARG A 262 11.00 7.55 -15.93
C ARG A 262 9.66 7.91 -16.57
N LYS A 263 9.68 8.53 -17.75
CA LYS A 263 8.45 8.86 -18.47
C LYS A 263 7.66 7.62 -18.87
N GLU A 264 8.37 6.58 -19.36
CA GLU A 264 7.73 5.33 -19.77
C GLU A 264 7.20 4.53 -18.57
N GLU A 265 7.93 4.50 -17.43
CA GLU A 265 7.44 3.92 -16.17
C GLU A 265 6.16 4.60 -15.70
N GLN A 266 6.13 5.94 -15.73
CA GLN A 266 4.92 6.70 -15.37
C GLN A 266 3.75 6.40 -16.31
N ARG A 267 4.00 6.22 -17.62
CA ARG A 267 2.96 5.83 -18.57
C ARG A 267 2.37 4.46 -18.23
N VAL A 268 3.21 3.48 -17.90
CA VAL A 268 2.75 2.14 -17.52
C VAL A 268 1.95 2.20 -16.22
N LEU A 269 2.44 2.92 -15.20
CA LEU A 269 1.71 3.08 -13.94
C LEU A 269 0.36 3.77 -14.12
N ALA A 270 0.28 4.77 -15.01
CA ALA A 270 -0.98 5.43 -15.34
C ALA A 270 -1.97 4.46 -15.99
N GLU A 271 -1.53 3.68 -16.98
CA GLU A 271 -2.39 2.65 -17.61
C GLU A 271 -2.91 1.61 -16.61
N LEU A 272 -2.06 1.17 -15.68
CA LEU A 272 -2.48 0.23 -14.64
C LEU A 272 -3.46 0.88 -13.64
N SER A 273 -3.26 2.16 -13.32
CA SER A 273 -4.16 2.94 -12.47
C SER A 273 -5.53 3.12 -13.11
N ASP A 274 -5.57 3.35 -14.42
CA ASP A 274 -6.82 3.44 -15.18
C ASP A 274 -7.60 2.11 -15.17
N LEU A 275 -6.91 0.96 -15.27
CA LEU A 275 -7.55 -0.35 -15.13
C LEU A 275 -8.15 -0.54 -13.73
N VAL A 276 -7.43 -0.15 -12.69
CA VAL A 276 -7.95 -0.19 -11.30
C VAL A 276 -9.16 0.73 -11.13
N ALA A 277 -9.13 1.93 -11.74
CA ALA A 277 -10.25 2.87 -11.69
C ALA A 277 -11.52 2.35 -12.39
N GLN A 278 -11.37 1.60 -13.48
CA GLN A 278 -12.49 0.98 -14.20
C GLN A 278 -13.26 -0.02 -13.32
N ASP A 279 -12.55 -0.76 -12.48
CA ASP A 279 -13.09 -1.79 -11.59
C ASP A 279 -13.33 -1.29 -10.15
N GLU A 280 -13.31 0.02 -9.91
CA GLU A 280 -13.38 0.63 -8.57
C GLU A 280 -14.56 0.11 -7.74
N ARG A 281 -15.77 0.06 -8.31
CA ARG A 281 -16.97 -0.42 -7.59
C ARG A 281 -16.85 -1.87 -7.15
N VAL A 282 -16.30 -2.71 -8.01
CA VAL A 282 -16.10 -4.13 -7.73
C VAL A 282 -15.05 -4.30 -6.63
N LEU A 283 -13.96 -3.54 -6.70
CA LEU A 283 -12.89 -3.56 -5.71
C LEU A 283 -13.33 -3.02 -4.35
N ASN A 284 -14.17 -1.98 -4.31
CA ASN A 284 -14.78 -1.50 -3.06
C ASN A 284 -15.69 -2.56 -2.44
N SER A 285 -16.59 -3.17 -3.21
CA SER A 285 -17.44 -4.26 -2.72
C SER A 285 -16.61 -5.44 -2.19
N LEU A 286 -15.52 -5.79 -2.87
CA LEU A 286 -14.57 -6.80 -2.41
C LEU A 286 -13.98 -6.46 -1.04
N VAL A 287 -13.54 -5.20 -0.85
CA VAL A 287 -12.98 -4.73 0.43
C VAL A 287 -14.01 -4.81 1.55
N GLU A 288 -15.26 -4.42 1.30
CA GLU A 288 -16.34 -4.50 2.29
C GLU A 288 -16.64 -5.95 2.71
N ILE A 289 -16.66 -6.89 1.76
CA ILE A 289 -16.84 -8.32 2.06
C ILE A 289 -15.66 -8.85 2.89
N LEU A 290 -14.43 -8.53 2.50
CA LEU A 290 -13.24 -8.95 3.25
C LEU A 290 -13.22 -8.38 4.66
N LEU A 291 -13.68 -7.15 4.85
CA LEU A 291 -13.83 -6.51 6.15
C LEU A 291 -14.87 -7.23 7.01
N ALA A 292 -16.03 -7.55 6.45
CA ALA A 292 -17.09 -8.29 7.15
C ALA A 292 -16.60 -9.67 7.62
N LEU A 293 -15.87 -10.39 6.78
CA LEU A 293 -15.26 -11.68 7.11
C LEU A 293 -14.19 -11.55 8.21
N ASP A 294 -13.33 -10.54 8.16
CA ASP A 294 -12.31 -10.30 9.19
C ASP A 294 -12.95 -9.97 10.54
N LEU A 295 -14.00 -9.15 10.57
CA LEU A 295 -14.75 -8.84 11.78
C LEU A 295 -15.49 -10.07 12.34
N ALA A 296 -16.06 -10.93 11.48
CA ALA A 296 -16.68 -12.17 11.90
C ALA A 296 -15.65 -13.11 12.53
N LEU A 297 -14.47 -13.24 11.91
CA LEU A 297 -13.36 -14.02 12.47
C LEU A 297 -12.85 -13.43 13.79
N ALA A 298 -12.70 -12.11 13.87
CA ALA A 298 -12.28 -11.42 15.10
C ALA A 298 -13.26 -11.69 16.25
N ARG A 299 -14.58 -11.62 15.99
CA ARG A 299 -15.61 -11.99 17.00
C ARG A 299 -15.49 -13.45 17.44
N GLY A 300 -15.27 -14.37 16.49
CA GLY A 300 -15.08 -15.79 16.79
C GLY A 300 -13.87 -16.06 17.69
N ARG A 301 -12.73 -15.46 17.37
CA ARG A 301 -11.48 -15.56 18.15
C ARG A 301 -11.63 -14.93 19.54
N TYR A 302 -12.26 -13.77 19.61
CA TYR A 302 -12.53 -13.09 20.87
C TYR A 302 -13.50 -13.89 21.75
N GLY A 303 -14.60 -14.45 21.19
CA GLY A 303 -15.53 -15.31 21.90
C GLY A 303 -14.85 -16.54 22.50
N ARG A 304 -13.98 -17.21 21.74
CA ARG A 304 -13.17 -18.33 22.27
C ARG A 304 -12.25 -17.90 23.41
N TRP A 305 -11.58 -16.77 23.27
CA TRP A 305 -10.74 -16.24 24.35
C TRP A 305 -11.53 -15.99 25.64
N LEU A 306 -12.79 -15.54 25.51
CA LEU A 306 -13.71 -15.38 26.66
C LEU A 306 -14.30 -16.70 27.16
N GLY A 307 -14.15 -17.81 26.45
CA GLY A 307 -14.83 -19.07 26.73
C GLY A 307 -16.34 -19.01 26.49
N ALA A 308 -16.78 -18.15 25.55
CA ALA A 308 -18.19 -17.89 25.23
C ALA A 308 -18.69 -18.61 23.97
N VAL A 309 -17.83 -19.28 23.22
CA VAL A 309 -18.14 -20.04 21.99
C VAL A 309 -17.61 -21.45 22.09
#